data_6beac26960874ad17c4e5a1906331fd6
#
_entry.id   6beac26960874ad17c4e5a1906331fd6
#
_cell.length_a   1.000
_cell.length_b   1.000
_cell.length_c   1.000
_cell.angle_alpha   90.00
_cell.angle_beta   90.00
_cell.angle_gamma   90.00
#
_symmetry.space_group_name_H-M   'P 1'
#
loop_
_entity.id
_entity.type
_entity.pdbx_description
1 polymer ?
#
loop_
_entity_poly.entity_id
_entity_poly.type
_entity_poly.pdbx_seq_one_letter_code
_entity_poly.pdbx_strand_id
1 'polypeptide(L)'
;AFRAVDARVAVCARSDDALREFSSARPDALAIKADVTDTAAQARMLDQIGDAFGGLDILVNNAGRLVERDFVAAPPGPAALEDEFALNFVAPIKLTAAALALYGPLSAIIFVTSGFALVSPKRAPTYGAAKAGLHGFAEGLRRQLDGSATQVLEVLPPTVDTPATTHSAARKVAPEAVAAATLEALRRKRPLALMGATRALPMTLRIAPSFTGRIAGRS
;
A
#
# COMPACT_ATOMS: atom_id res chain seq x y z
N ALA A 1 -11.23 -4.23 10.12
CA ALA A 1 -12.20 -3.63 9.21
C ALA A 1 -12.83 -4.70 8.31
N PHE A 2 -12.09 -5.38 7.41
CA PHE A 2 -12.66 -6.41 6.51
C PHE A 2 -13.37 -7.54 7.27
N ARG A 3 -12.82 -8.02 8.39
CA ARG A 3 -13.49 -9.01 9.25
C ARG A 3 -14.84 -8.54 9.82
N ALA A 4 -15.00 -7.25 10.05
CA ALA A 4 -16.28 -6.71 10.51
C ALA A 4 -17.39 -6.73 9.43
N VAL A 5 -17.07 -7.20 8.23
CA VAL A 5 -17.98 -7.45 7.12
C VAL A 5 -17.86 -8.90 6.63
N ASP A 6 -17.55 -9.82 7.55
CA ASP A 6 -17.48 -11.28 7.38
C ASP A 6 -16.47 -11.77 6.31
N ALA A 7 -15.46 -10.97 5.99
CA ALA A 7 -14.41 -11.39 5.08
C ALA A 7 -13.43 -12.35 5.78
N ARG A 8 -13.08 -13.45 5.12
CA ARG A 8 -11.91 -14.26 5.48
C ARG A 8 -10.65 -13.47 5.13
N VAL A 9 -9.69 -13.39 6.05
CA VAL A 9 -8.51 -12.53 5.90
C VAL A 9 -7.24 -13.37 5.97
N ALA A 10 -6.41 -13.25 4.95
CA ALA A 10 -5.02 -13.70 4.98
C ALA A 10 -4.09 -12.50 5.12
N VAL A 11 -3.06 -12.63 5.93
CA VAL A 11 -1.99 -11.64 6.07
C VAL A 11 -0.64 -12.30 5.88
N CYS A 12 0.32 -11.55 5.35
CA CYS A 12 1.70 -12.01 5.27
C CYS A 12 2.65 -11.04 5.97
N ALA A 13 3.69 -11.62 6.56
CA ALA A 13 4.82 -10.88 7.11
C ALA A 13 6.10 -11.73 7.04
N ARG A 14 7.26 -11.07 7.19
CA ARG A 14 8.56 -11.75 7.24
C ARG A 14 8.91 -12.26 8.64
N SER A 15 8.44 -11.55 9.67
CA SER A 15 8.76 -11.83 11.07
C SER A 15 7.84 -12.90 11.64
N ASP A 16 8.43 -13.98 12.17
CA ASP A 16 7.68 -15.02 12.90
C ASP A 16 7.03 -14.48 14.17
N ASP A 17 7.69 -13.54 14.86
CA ASP A 17 7.15 -12.91 16.08
C ASP A 17 5.90 -12.09 15.76
N ALA A 18 5.95 -11.26 14.72
CA ALA A 18 4.80 -10.48 14.30
C ALA A 18 3.62 -11.38 13.84
N LEU A 19 3.91 -12.50 13.18
CA LEU A 19 2.87 -13.47 12.80
C LEU A 19 2.30 -14.21 14.00
N ARG A 20 3.11 -14.59 14.99
CA ARG A 20 2.64 -15.21 16.23
C ARG A 20 1.74 -14.25 17.03
N GLU A 21 2.17 -13.01 17.21
CA GLU A 21 1.37 -11.97 17.87
C GLU A 21 0.04 -11.75 17.16
N PHE A 22 0.09 -11.62 15.83
CA PHE A 22 -1.11 -11.47 15.00
C PHE A 22 -2.06 -12.66 15.13
N SER A 23 -1.55 -13.90 15.02
CA SER A 23 -2.37 -15.11 15.11
C SER A 23 -3.00 -15.28 16.50
N SER A 24 -2.29 -14.90 17.57
CA SER A 24 -2.83 -14.90 18.93
C SER A 24 -3.98 -13.91 19.09
N ALA A 25 -3.85 -12.72 18.47
CA ALA A 25 -4.88 -11.69 18.51
C ALA A 25 -6.03 -11.94 17.50
N ARG A 26 -5.79 -12.75 16.49
CA ARG A 26 -6.71 -12.99 15.35
C ARG A 26 -6.65 -14.45 14.89
N PRO A 27 -7.11 -15.41 15.70
CA PRO A 27 -6.98 -16.84 15.41
C PRO A 27 -7.79 -17.32 14.19
N ASP A 28 -8.76 -16.55 13.76
CA ASP A 28 -9.60 -16.80 12.58
C ASP A 28 -9.03 -16.24 11.27
N ALA A 29 -7.88 -15.57 11.31
CA ALA A 29 -7.19 -15.08 10.12
C ALA A 29 -6.02 -16.00 9.76
N LEU A 30 -5.78 -16.19 8.46
CA LEU A 30 -4.65 -16.96 7.95
C LEU A 30 -3.38 -16.09 8.00
N ALA A 31 -2.39 -16.52 8.76
CA ALA A 31 -1.09 -15.85 8.85
C ALA A 31 -0.05 -16.63 8.05
N ILE A 32 0.60 -15.98 7.08
CA ILE A 32 1.53 -16.61 6.14
C ILE A 32 2.91 -15.94 6.25
N LYS A 33 3.95 -16.74 6.44
CA LYS A 33 5.32 -16.24 6.37
C LYS A 33 5.74 -16.07 4.92
N ALA A 34 5.92 -14.82 4.48
CA ALA A 34 6.39 -14.51 3.13
C ALA A 34 7.14 -13.18 3.09
N ASP A 35 8.21 -13.13 2.32
CA ASP A 35 8.79 -11.88 1.84
C ASP A 35 8.13 -11.55 0.50
N VAL A 36 7.41 -10.45 0.45
CA VAL A 36 6.70 -10.02 -0.76
C VAL A 36 7.64 -9.56 -1.88
N THR A 37 8.94 -9.41 -1.63
CA THR A 37 9.93 -9.12 -2.67
C THR A 37 10.42 -10.39 -3.37
N ASP A 38 10.22 -11.57 -2.76
CA ASP A 38 10.54 -12.88 -3.36
C ASP A 38 9.34 -13.41 -4.16
N THR A 39 9.53 -13.54 -5.48
CA THR A 39 8.49 -14.02 -6.40
C THR A 39 8.04 -15.45 -6.10
N ALA A 40 8.96 -16.33 -5.65
CA ALA A 40 8.60 -17.69 -5.28
C ALA A 40 7.79 -17.73 -3.97
N ALA A 41 8.10 -16.84 -3.01
CA ALA A 41 7.30 -16.70 -1.80
C ALA A 41 5.91 -16.13 -2.10
N GLN A 42 5.79 -15.18 -3.05
CA GLN A 42 4.49 -14.69 -3.51
C GLN A 42 3.63 -15.83 -4.09
N ALA A 43 4.20 -16.67 -4.95
CA ALA A 43 3.48 -17.80 -5.54
C ALA A 43 2.98 -18.77 -4.46
N ARG A 44 3.88 -19.23 -3.58
CA ARG A 44 3.51 -20.14 -2.47
C ARG A 44 2.44 -19.53 -1.54
N MET A 45 2.50 -18.23 -1.29
CA MET A 45 1.49 -17.53 -0.50
C MET A 45 0.12 -17.53 -1.19
N LEU A 46 0.08 -17.28 -2.49
CA LEU A 46 -1.18 -17.33 -3.25
C LEU A 46 -1.74 -18.75 -3.28
N ASP A 47 -0.92 -19.79 -3.48
CA ASP A 47 -1.35 -21.19 -3.43
C ASP A 47 -1.98 -21.53 -2.07
N GLN A 48 -1.33 -21.15 -0.95
CA GLN A 48 -1.86 -21.36 0.39
C GLN A 48 -3.21 -20.64 0.62
N ILE A 49 -3.39 -19.46 0.05
CA ILE A 49 -4.68 -18.74 0.11
C ILE A 49 -5.74 -19.51 -0.69
N GLY A 50 -5.40 -20.02 -1.86
CA GLY A 50 -6.27 -20.85 -2.68
C GLY A 50 -6.73 -22.10 -1.94
N ASP A 51 -5.78 -22.83 -1.33
CA ASP A 51 -6.05 -24.05 -0.55
C ASP A 51 -6.95 -23.77 0.66
N ALA A 52 -6.72 -22.68 1.38
CA ALA A 52 -7.45 -22.35 2.60
C ALA A 52 -8.82 -21.70 2.33
N PHE A 53 -8.93 -20.89 1.27
CA PHE A 53 -10.12 -20.06 1.02
C PHE A 53 -10.86 -20.41 -0.28
N GLY A 54 -10.27 -21.22 -1.14
CA GLY A 54 -10.85 -21.53 -2.45
C GLY A 54 -10.67 -20.42 -3.48
N GLY A 55 -9.95 -19.34 -3.16
CA GLY A 55 -9.70 -18.21 -4.05
C GLY A 55 -9.39 -16.92 -3.33
N LEU A 56 -9.27 -15.84 -4.11
CA LEU A 56 -8.99 -14.49 -3.63
C LEU A 56 -9.93 -13.49 -4.29
N ASP A 57 -10.74 -12.78 -3.51
CA ASP A 57 -11.62 -11.73 -4.02
C ASP A 57 -10.97 -10.35 -4.01
N ILE A 58 -10.20 -10.05 -2.96
CA ILE A 58 -9.61 -8.72 -2.76
C ILE A 58 -8.13 -8.84 -2.43
N LEU A 59 -7.29 -8.24 -3.26
CA LEU A 59 -5.86 -8.09 -3.00
C LEU A 59 -5.57 -6.72 -2.39
N VAL A 60 -4.88 -6.68 -1.24
CA VAL A 60 -4.41 -5.44 -0.61
C VAL A 60 -2.89 -5.36 -0.64
N ASN A 61 -2.35 -4.55 -1.52
CA ASN A 61 -0.93 -4.23 -1.61
C ASN A 61 -0.59 -3.14 -0.58
N ASN A 62 -0.29 -3.56 0.66
CA ASN A 62 -0.02 -2.64 1.78
C ASN A 62 1.45 -2.64 2.21
N ALA A 63 2.20 -3.70 1.96
CA ALA A 63 3.60 -3.79 2.36
C ALA A 63 4.41 -2.61 1.82
N GLY A 64 5.22 -2.01 2.68
CA GLY A 64 6.03 -0.85 2.30
C GLY A 64 6.82 -0.31 3.49
N ARG A 65 7.88 0.42 3.19
CA ARG A 65 8.77 1.04 4.19
C ARG A 65 9.23 2.41 3.69
N LEU A 66 9.10 3.43 4.52
CA LEU A 66 9.71 4.73 4.30
C LEU A 66 11.14 4.70 4.86
N VAL A 67 12.12 5.06 4.04
CA VAL A 67 13.51 5.23 4.47
C VAL A 67 13.91 6.69 4.22
N GLU A 68 14.36 7.36 5.27
CA GLU A 68 14.92 8.71 5.13
C GLU A 68 16.32 8.64 4.54
N ARG A 69 16.61 9.53 3.58
CA ARG A 69 17.87 9.54 2.85
C ARG A 69 18.33 10.97 2.59
N ASP A 70 19.60 11.21 2.83
CA ASP A 70 20.27 12.45 2.44
C ASP A 70 21.26 12.15 1.31
N PHE A 71 20.87 12.52 0.09
CA PHE A 71 21.67 12.29 -1.11
C PHE A 71 22.91 13.20 -1.20
N VAL A 72 22.97 14.25 -0.37
CA VAL A 72 24.08 15.19 -0.36
C VAL A 72 25.11 14.78 0.70
N ALA A 73 24.65 14.56 1.94
CA ALA A 73 25.55 14.24 3.04
C ALA A 73 25.95 12.74 3.08
N ALA A 74 25.05 11.84 2.69
CA ALA A 74 25.25 10.40 2.74
C ALA A 74 24.49 9.69 1.59
N PRO A 75 25.02 9.76 0.35
CA PRO A 75 24.37 9.11 -0.80
C PRO A 75 24.19 7.61 -0.56
N PRO A 76 22.98 7.06 -0.82
CA PRO A 76 22.74 5.62 -0.65
C PRO A 76 23.47 4.81 -1.71
N GLY A 77 23.95 3.62 -1.33
CA GLY A 77 24.50 2.66 -2.29
C GLY A 77 23.39 2.00 -3.14
N PRO A 78 23.76 1.42 -4.32
CA PRO A 78 22.79 0.82 -5.26
C PRO A 78 21.88 -0.21 -4.63
N ALA A 79 22.39 -1.16 -3.86
CA ALA A 79 21.60 -2.22 -3.21
C ALA A 79 20.49 -1.66 -2.30
N ALA A 80 20.78 -0.59 -1.55
CA ALA A 80 19.79 0.03 -0.67
C ALA A 80 18.66 0.73 -1.45
N LEU A 81 18.93 1.20 -2.66
CA LEU A 81 17.92 1.74 -3.57
C LEU A 81 17.08 0.61 -4.19
N GLU A 82 17.74 -0.43 -4.67
CA GLU A 82 17.11 -1.61 -5.25
C GLU A 82 16.13 -2.25 -4.27
N ASP A 83 16.54 -2.47 -3.01
CA ASP A 83 15.70 -3.02 -1.95
C ASP A 83 14.45 -2.17 -1.68
N GLU A 84 14.62 -0.84 -1.66
CA GLU A 84 13.50 0.08 -1.41
C GLU A 84 12.50 0.08 -2.56
N PHE A 85 12.97 0.11 -3.81
CA PHE A 85 12.11 0.02 -4.99
C PHE A 85 11.50 -1.38 -5.15
N ALA A 86 12.27 -2.43 -4.85
CA ALA A 86 11.75 -3.80 -4.86
C ALA A 86 10.51 -3.94 -3.96
N LEU A 87 10.58 -3.42 -2.73
CA LEU A 87 9.47 -3.51 -1.78
C LEU A 87 8.31 -2.55 -2.11
N ASN A 88 8.61 -1.26 -2.34
CA ASN A 88 7.57 -0.22 -2.41
C ASN A 88 6.91 -0.09 -3.79
N PHE A 89 7.52 -0.66 -4.85
CA PHE A 89 7.06 -0.51 -6.22
C PHE A 89 6.96 -1.84 -6.98
N VAL A 90 8.04 -2.62 -7.06
CA VAL A 90 8.08 -3.82 -7.90
C VAL A 90 7.23 -4.96 -7.32
N ALA A 91 7.33 -5.22 -6.02
CA ALA A 91 6.62 -6.32 -5.35
C ALA A 91 5.09 -6.23 -5.50
N PRO A 92 4.43 -5.09 -5.25
CA PRO A 92 2.98 -4.98 -5.45
C PRO A 92 2.55 -5.19 -6.91
N ILE A 93 3.37 -4.81 -7.89
CA ILE A 93 3.09 -5.05 -9.32
C ILE A 93 3.17 -6.54 -9.62
N LYS A 94 4.24 -7.20 -9.20
CA LYS A 94 4.43 -8.65 -9.39
C LYS A 94 3.33 -9.45 -8.72
N LEU A 95 3.00 -9.13 -7.46
CA LEU A 95 1.94 -9.81 -6.73
C LEU A 95 0.58 -9.62 -7.38
N THR A 96 0.29 -8.43 -7.90
CA THR A 96 -0.95 -8.17 -8.65
C THR A 96 -1.01 -9.01 -9.92
N ALA A 97 0.07 -9.07 -10.69
CA ALA A 97 0.13 -9.88 -11.90
C ALA A 97 -0.04 -11.38 -11.61
N ALA A 98 0.63 -11.89 -10.55
CA ALA A 98 0.51 -13.29 -10.13
C ALA A 98 -0.91 -13.64 -9.67
N ALA A 99 -1.55 -12.76 -8.87
CA ALA A 99 -2.90 -12.97 -8.40
C ALA A 99 -3.92 -12.98 -9.55
N LEU A 100 -3.80 -12.06 -10.51
CA LEU A 100 -4.65 -12.04 -11.70
C LEU A 100 -4.43 -13.26 -12.62
N ALA A 101 -3.20 -13.73 -12.74
CA ALA A 101 -2.88 -14.92 -13.52
C ALA A 101 -3.45 -16.21 -12.89
N LEU A 102 -3.43 -16.29 -11.55
CA LEU A 102 -3.86 -17.50 -10.84
C LEU A 102 -5.38 -17.55 -10.64
N TYR A 103 -6.01 -16.43 -10.28
CA TYR A 103 -7.42 -16.38 -9.88
C TYR A 103 -8.33 -15.71 -10.92
N GLY A 104 -7.76 -15.11 -11.98
CA GLY A 104 -8.54 -14.32 -12.92
C GLY A 104 -8.98 -12.97 -12.34
N PRO A 105 -10.12 -12.43 -12.80
CA PRO A 105 -10.61 -11.13 -12.33
C PRO A 105 -10.97 -11.16 -10.84
N LEU A 106 -10.32 -10.30 -10.05
CA LEU A 106 -10.64 -10.09 -8.65
C LEU A 106 -11.80 -9.09 -8.51
N SER A 107 -12.52 -9.12 -7.38
CA SER A 107 -13.49 -8.07 -7.06
C SER A 107 -12.84 -6.71 -6.84
N ALA A 108 -11.65 -6.68 -6.21
CA ALA A 108 -10.88 -5.45 -6.05
C ALA A 108 -9.38 -5.69 -5.92
N ILE A 109 -8.61 -4.72 -6.39
CA ILE A 109 -7.17 -4.58 -6.14
C ILE A 109 -6.95 -3.24 -5.46
N ILE A 110 -6.34 -3.26 -4.27
CA ILE A 110 -6.11 -2.08 -3.44
C ILE A 110 -4.62 -1.81 -3.34
N PHE A 111 -4.20 -0.61 -3.68
CA PHE A 111 -2.83 -0.14 -3.48
C PHE A 111 -2.79 0.88 -2.36
N VAL A 112 -2.05 0.59 -1.29
CA VAL A 112 -1.76 1.58 -0.25
C VAL A 112 -0.51 2.34 -0.64
N THR A 113 -0.72 3.53 -1.20
CA THR A 113 0.35 4.43 -1.59
C THR A 113 0.67 5.40 -0.45
N SER A 114 0.57 6.68 -0.65
CA SER A 114 0.79 7.74 0.34
C SER A 114 0.37 9.08 -0.24
N GLY A 115 0.14 10.09 0.59
CA GLY A 115 0.14 11.47 0.14
C GLY A 115 1.45 11.87 -0.55
N PHE A 116 2.56 11.22 -0.20
CA PHE A 116 3.87 11.40 -0.83
C PHE A 116 3.98 10.85 -2.26
N ALA A 117 3.00 10.10 -2.73
CA ALA A 117 2.88 9.77 -4.16
C ALA A 117 2.56 10.99 -5.03
N LEU A 118 1.90 12.00 -4.46
CA LEU A 118 1.52 13.24 -5.15
C LEU A 118 2.53 14.38 -4.91
N VAL A 119 3.21 14.38 -3.76
CA VAL A 119 4.25 15.37 -3.41
C VAL A 119 5.37 14.66 -2.68
N SER A 120 6.51 14.51 -3.34
CA SER A 120 7.66 13.80 -2.77
C SER A 120 8.26 14.55 -1.58
N PRO A 121 8.48 13.89 -0.42
CA PRO A 121 9.08 14.52 0.75
C PRO A 121 10.58 14.74 0.57
N LYS A 122 11.10 15.87 1.07
CA LYS A 122 12.53 16.17 1.00
C LYS A 122 13.40 15.08 1.67
N ARG A 123 12.92 14.56 2.81
CA ARG A 123 13.69 13.59 3.63
C ARG A 123 13.66 12.15 3.09
N ALA A 124 12.75 11.83 2.15
CA ALA A 124 12.61 10.47 1.61
C ALA A 124 12.25 10.51 0.12
N PRO A 125 13.13 11.05 -0.75
CA PRO A 125 12.81 11.27 -2.17
C PRO A 125 12.60 9.95 -2.92
N THR A 126 13.32 8.88 -2.57
CA THR A 126 13.16 7.54 -3.15
C THR A 126 11.82 6.90 -2.81
N TYR A 127 11.37 7.06 -1.57
CA TYR A 127 10.04 6.61 -1.16
C TYR A 127 8.94 7.34 -1.94
N GLY A 128 9.05 8.67 -2.04
CA GLY A 128 8.13 9.48 -2.85
C GLY A 128 8.10 9.02 -4.29
N ALA A 129 9.26 8.79 -4.91
CA ALA A 129 9.38 8.29 -6.28
C ALA A 129 8.74 6.90 -6.45
N ALA A 130 9.01 5.95 -5.53
CA ALA A 130 8.43 4.61 -5.58
C ALA A 130 6.89 4.64 -5.46
N LYS A 131 6.36 5.47 -4.54
CA LYS A 131 4.91 5.62 -4.36
C LYS A 131 4.24 6.40 -5.50
N ALA A 132 4.93 7.36 -6.13
CA ALA A 132 4.46 8.02 -7.35
C ALA A 132 4.43 7.06 -8.55
N GLY A 133 5.42 6.19 -8.68
CA GLY A 133 5.41 5.10 -9.67
C GLY A 133 4.23 4.15 -9.46
N LEU A 134 3.98 3.75 -8.20
CA LEU A 134 2.85 2.87 -7.87
C LEU A 134 1.49 3.56 -8.10
N HIS A 135 1.38 4.88 -7.85
CA HIS A 135 0.22 5.69 -8.21
C HIS A 135 -0.05 5.63 -9.72
N GLY A 136 0.98 5.90 -10.55
CA GLY A 136 0.87 5.81 -12.01
C GLY A 136 0.50 4.42 -12.50
N PHE A 137 1.07 3.36 -11.89
CA PHE A 137 0.70 1.99 -12.18
C PHE A 137 -0.78 1.70 -11.85
N ALA A 138 -1.25 2.09 -10.67
CA ALA A 138 -2.65 1.91 -10.25
C ALA A 138 -3.62 2.64 -11.20
N GLU A 139 -3.25 3.83 -11.66
CA GLU A 139 -4.02 4.60 -12.65
C GLU A 139 -4.08 3.88 -14.00
N GLY A 140 -2.94 3.40 -14.51
CA GLY A 140 -2.88 2.64 -15.76
C GLY A 140 -3.65 1.33 -15.70
N LEU A 141 -3.50 0.57 -14.60
CA LEU A 141 -4.22 -0.69 -14.39
C LEU A 141 -5.75 -0.46 -14.33
N ARG A 142 -6.19 0.63 -13.69
CA ARG A 142 -7.62 0.99 -13.65
C ARG A 142 -8.19 1.20 -15.06
N ARG A 143 -7.42 1.84 -15.95
CA ARG A 143 -7.83 2.01 -17.35
C ARG A 143 -7.85 0.69 -18.12
N GLN A 144 -6.90 -0.22 -17.86
CA GLN A 144 -6.89 -1.54 -18.51
C GLN A 144 -8.06 -2.41 -18.06
N LEU A 145 -8.51 -2.25 -16.81
CA LEU A 145 -9.61 -3.01 -16.22
C LEU A 145 -10.96 -2.29 -16.32
N ASP A 146 -11.02 -1.18 -17.04
CA ASP A 146 -12.29 -0.45 -17.27
C ASP A 146 -13.28 -1.36 -18.01
N GLY A 147 -14.53 -1.37 -17.54
CA GLY A 147 -15.57 -2.28 -18.03
C GLY A 147 -15.48 -3.71 -17.47
N SER A 148 -14.44 -4.07 -16.72
CA SER A 148 -14.35 -5.35 -16.00
C SER A 148 -15.05 -5.29 -14.63
N ALA A 149 -15.19 -6.46 -13.97
CA ALA A 149 -15.71 -6.53 -12.61
C ALA A 149 -14.71 -6.04 -11.55
N THR A 150 -13.43 -5.86 -11.89
CA THR A 150 -12.35 -5.56 -10.94
C THR A 150 -12.26 -4.08 -10.65
N GLN A 151 -12.48 -3.70 -9.40
CA GLN A 151 -12.23 -2.34 -8.93
C GLN A 151 -10.75 -2.15 -8.58
N VAL A 152 -10.08 -1.14 -9.13
CA VAL A 152 -8.76 -0.71 -8.68
C VAL A 152 -8.91 0.51 -7.79
N LEU A 153 -8.64 0.34 -6.49
CA LEU A 153 -8.69 1.38 -5.47
C LEU A 153 -7.28 1.76 -5.02
N GLU A 154 -6.98 3.03 -5.00
CA GLU A 154 -5.78 3.55 -4.38
C GLU A 154 -6.11 4.26 -3.07
N VAL A 155 -5.37 3.94 -2.02
CA VAL A 155 -5.49 4.53 -0.69
C VAL A 155 -4.29 5.42 -0.45
N LEU A 156 -4.52 6.72 -0.22
CA LEU A 156 -3.47 7.72 0.01
C LEU A 156 -3.54 8.24 1.45
N PRO A 157 -3.04 7.47 2.43
CA PRO A 157 -3.04 7.93 3.80
C PRO A 157 -2.02 9.07 4.00
N PRO A 158 -2.28 9.99 4.96
CA PRO A 158 -1.24 10.82 5.55
C PRO A 158 -0.39 9.97 6.50
N THR A 159 0.37 10.58 7.39
CA THR A 159 1.08 9.85 8.46
C THR A 159 0.08 9.07 9.31
N VAL A 160 0.26 7.75 9.37
CA VAL A 160 -0.58 6.83 10.15
C VAL A 160 0.11 6.55 11.48
N ASP A 161 -0.64 6.46 12.57
CA ASP A 161 -0.10 6.14 13.90
C ASP A 161 0.24 4.66 13.99
N THR A 162 1.51 4.36 13.81
CA THR A 162 2.07 2.99 13.80
C THR A 162 3.44 3.01 14.47
N PRO A 163 3.98 1.86 14.90
CA PRO A 163 5.34 1.78 15.41
C PRO A 163 6.41 2.39 14.48
N ALA A 164 6.21 2.31 13.16
CA ALA A 164 7.14 2.88 12.19
C ALA A 164 7.14 4.42 12.13
N THR A 165 6.14 5.07 12.70
CA THR A 165 5.97 6.54 12.66
C THR A 165 6.03 7.20 14.04
N THR A 166 6.48 6.49 15.07
CA THR A 166 6.52 7.00 16.46
C THR A 166 7.30 8.30 16.60
N HIS A 167 8.39 8.44 15.84
CA HIS A 167 9.27 9.62 15.84
C HIS A 167 8.75 10.78 14.97
N SER A 168 7.67 10.61 14.22
CA SER A 168 7.11 11.69 13.40
C SER A 168 6.28 12.64 14.25
N ALA A 169 6.58 13.94 14.15
CA ALA A 169 5.79 15.03 14.76
C ALA A 169 4.53 15.39 13.97
N ALA A 170 4.31 14.81 12.79
CA ALA A 170 3.15 15.09 11.97
C ALA A 170 1.85 14.62 12.68
N ARG A 171 0.74 15.33 12.40
CA ARG A 171 -0.57 14.87 12.86
C ARG A 171 -0.89 13.51 12.22
N LYS A 172 -1.05 12.50 13.06
CA LYS A 172 -1.28 11.13 12.65
C LYS A 172 -2.77 10.80 12.58
N VAL A 173 -3.12 9.85 11.72
CA VAL A 173 -4.45 9.23 11.68
C VAL A 173 -4.37 7.81 12.24
N ALA A 174 -5.42 7.36 12.90
CA ALA A 174 -5.49 6.00 13.41
C ALA A 174 -5.58 4.98 12.25
N PRO A 175 -4.94 3.79 12.35
CA PRO A 175 -5.04 2.73 11.35
C PRO A 175 -6.50 2.33 11.04
N GLU A 176 -7.37 2.36 12.05
CA GLU A 176 -8.80 2.04 11.91
C GLU A 176 -9.52 3.05 11.01
N ALA A 177 -9.13 4.33 11.08
CA ALA A 177 -9.69 5.37 10.20
C ALA A 177 -9.28 5.17 8.74
N VAL A 178 -8.03 4.72 8.50
CA VAL A 178 -7.57 4.34 7.15
C VAL A 178 -8.39 3.17 6.62
N ALA A 179 -8.56 2.13 7.43
CA ALA A 179 -9.32 0.95 7.06
C ALA A 179 -10.81 1.26 6.81
N ALA A 180 -11.43 2.11 7.63
CA ALA A 180 -12.81 2.55 7.43
C ALA A 180 -12.99 3.35 6.13
N ALA A 181 -12.06 4.27 5.84
CA ALA A 181 -12.07 5.05 4.60
C ALA A 181 -11.86 4.16 3.36
N THR A 182 -11.05 3.11 3.48
CA THR A 182 -10.84 2.12 2.42
C THR A 182 -12.13 1.35 2.11
N LEU A 183 -12.80 0.81 3.13
CA LEU A 183 -14.07 0.09 2.95
C LEU A 183 -15.17 0.99 2.37
N GLU A 184 -15.25 2.23 2.82
CA GLU A 184 -16.22 3.19 2.31
C GLU A 184 -15.96 3.52 0.84
N ALA A 185 -14.68 3.69 0.46
CA ALA A 185 -14.31 3.92 -0.94
C ALA A 185 -14.63 2.71 -1.83
N LEU A 186 -14.40 1.49 -1.35
CA LEU A 186 -14.80 0.26 -2.04
C LEU A 186 -16.31 0.19 -2.27
N ARG A 187 -17.11 0.38 -1.22
CA ARG A 187 -18.58 0.36 -1.30
C ARG A 187 -19.11 1.38 -2.29
N ARG A 188 -18.50 2.56 -2.35
CA ARG A 188 -18.88 3.65 -3.26
C ARG A 188 -18.23 3.57 -4.62
N LYS A 189 -17.48 2.53 -4.92
CA LYS A 189 -16.73 2.35 -6.17
C LYS A 189 -15.85 3.56 -6.52
N ARG A 190 -15.26 4.20 -5.49
CA ARG A 190 -14.36 5.34 -5.70
C ARG A 190 -12.98 4.83 -6.12
N PRO A 191 -12.30 5.51 -7.05
CA PRO A 191 -10.95 5.13 -7.46
C PRO A 191 -9.89 5.50 -6.42
N LEU A 192 -10.16 6.48 -5.55
CA LEU A 192 -9.25 7.01 -4.55
C LEU A 192 -9.90 7.08 -3.16
N ALA A 193 -9.17 6.66 -2.14
CA ALA A 193 -9.49 6.90 -0.73
C ALA A 193 -8.50 7.92 -0.15
N LEU A 194 -8.96 9.16 -0.02
CA LEU A 194 -8.21 10.28 0.56
C LEU A 194 -8.72 10.56 1.97
N MET A 195 -7.82 10.85 2.91
CA MET A 195 -8.18 11.09 4.31
C MET A 195 -7.26 12.11 4.99
N GLY A 196 -7.77 12.77 6.02
CA GLY A 196 -6.98 13.79 6.73
C GLY A 196 -6.42 14.84 5.76
N ALA A 197 -5.14 15.14 5.88
CA ALA A 197 -4.46 16.16 5.06
C ALA A 197 -4.44 15.82 3.56
N THR A 198 -4.48 14.53 3.19
CA THR A 198 -4.40 14.15 1.76
C THR A 198 -5.66 14.51 0.97
N ARG A 199 -6.80 14.76 1.64
CA ARG A 199 -8.05 15.19 0.96
C ARG A 199 -7.90 16.46 0.13
N ALA A 200 -7.07 17.37 0.60
CA ALA A 200 -6.87 18.66 -0.07
C ALA A 200 -5.81 18.61 -1.19
N LEU A 201 -4.91 17.59 -1.16
CA LEU A 201 -3.75 17.53 -2.06
C LEU A 201 -4.10 17.66 -3.55
N PRO A 202 -5.07 16.92 -4.11
CA PRO A 202 -5.35 17.02 -5.55
C PRO A 202 -5.77 18.42 -5.96
N MET A 203 -6.59 19.09 -5.14
CA MET A 203 -7.07 20.43 -5.41
C MET A 203 -5.97 21.49 -5.21
N THR A 204 -5.22 21.41 -4.11
CA THR A 204 -4.15 22.37 -3.82
C THR A 204 -2.99 22.26 -4.81
N LEU A 205 -2.66 21.05 -5.28
CA LEU A 205 -1.65 20.85 -6.33
C LEU A 205 -2.11 21.43 -7.68
N ARG A 206 -3.40 21.42 -7.97
CA ARG A 206 -3.93 22.00 -9.20
C ARG A 206 -3.94 23.54 -9.18
N ILE A 207 -4.22 24.16 -8.02
CA ILE A 207 -4.37 25.61 -7.87
C ILE A 207 -3.03 26.28 -7.54
N ALA A 208 -2.24 25.68 -6.66
CA ALA A 208 -0.99 26.28 -6.13
C ALA A 208 0.12 25.21 -5.99
N PRO A 209 0.61 24.63 -7.09
CA PRO A 209 1.53 23.49 -7.06
C PRO A 209 2.83 23.81 -6.30
N SER A 210 3.44 24.95 -6.54
CA SER A 210 4.69 25.35 -5.90
C SER A 210 4.55 25.61 -4.39
N PHE A 211 3.40 26.12 -3.94
CA PHE A 211 3.12 26.34 -2.53
C PHE A 211 2.86 25.01 -1.82
N THR A 212 2.02 24.16 -2.42
CA THR A 212 1.73 22.82 -1.90
C THR A 212 3.00 21.97 -1.80
N GLY A 213 3.84 21.99 -2.84
CA GLY A 213 5.12 21.29 -2.86
C GLY A 213 6.06 21.75 -1.76
N ARG A 214 6.14 23.06 -1.47
CA ARG A 214 6.97 23.61 -0.39
C ARG A 214 6.49 23.19 1.01
N ILE A 215 5.19 23.12 1.24
CA ILE A 215 4.64 22.75 2.56
C ILE A 215 4.73 21.25 2.76
N ALA A 216 4.20 20.46 1.83
CA ALA A 216 4.14 19.02 1.95
C ALA A 216 5.53 18.35 1.80
N GLY A 217 6.42 18.95 1.02
CA GLY A 217 7.79 18.46 0.85
C GLY A 217 8.71 18.72 2.05
N ARG A 218 8.32 19.59 3.00
CA ARG A 218 9.10 19.83 4.24
C ARG A 218 8.85 18.78 5.32
N SER A 219 7.81 17.98 5.19
CA SER A 219 7.43 16.92 6.13
C SER A 219 8.25 15.65 5.95
#